data_4257a0181dc1f27ceb8b882eba9eaec2
#
_entry.id   4257a0181dc1f27ceb8b882eba9eaec2
#
_cell.length_a   1.000
_cell.length_b   1.000
_cell.length_c   1.000
_cell.angle_alpha   90.00
_cell.angle_beta   90.00
_cell.angle_gamma   90.00
#
_symmetry.space_group_name_H-M   'P 1'
#
loop_
_entity.id
_entity.type
_entity.pdbx_description
1 polymer ?
#
loop_
_entity_poly.entity_id
_entity_poly.type
_entity_poly.pdbx_seq_one_letter_code
_entity_poly.pdbx_strand_id
1 'polypeptide(L)'
;MISIIDFVKAFNTDLNYRIVVHAEESGDPFTRIYSNKNKFLEKVQNTSWLDKYYFKDADFNFEYVLDEDTQKTNIVKDKYILHICVKTLRHERNLKLPIKLDDFTINDLKDFEKELGYVKNFKVNNIITENNIVKSFNVEKCE
;
A
#
# COMPACT_ATOMS: atom_id res chain seq x y z
N MET A 1 -2.40 13.65 3.64
CA MET A 1 -2.49 12.63 2.56
C MET A 1 -1.09 12.24 2.15
N ILE A 2 -0.87 10.95 1.96
CA ILE A 2 0.45 10.40 1.63
C ILE A 2 0.53 10.23 0.11
N SER A 3 1.71 10.48 -0.48
CA SER A 3 1.99 10.12 -1.87
C SER A 3 2.10 8.60 -1.98
N ILE A 4 1.31 8.00 -2.88
CA ILE A 4 1.31 6.56 -3.12
C ILE A 4 2.70 6.09 -3.59
N ILE A 5 3.31 6.85 -4.48
CA ILE A 5 4.62 6.52 -5.03
C ILE A 5 5.70 6.58 -3.94
N ASP A 6 5.67 7.61 -3.10
CA ASP A 6 6.64 7.76 -2.01
C ASP A 6 6.50 6.64 -0.98
N PHE A 7 5.25 6.24 -0.66
CA PHE A 7 5.02 5.10 0.22
C PHE A 7 5.63 3.82 -0.35
N VAL A 8 5.36 3.51 -1.61
CA VAL A 8 5.89 2.29 -2.24
C VAL A 8 7.41 2.34 -2.34
N LYS A 9 7.99 3.48 -2.67
CA LYS A 9 9.45 3.63 -2.71
C LYS A 9 10.10 3.40 -1.36
N ALA A 10 9.44 3.84 -0.29
CA ALA A 10 9.95 3.70 1.07
C ALA A 10 9.80 2.27 1.62
N PHE A 11 8.82 1.52 1.13
CA PHE A 11 8.52 0.16 1.59
C PHE A 11 9.56 -0.84 1.07
N ASN A 12 10.23 -1.56 1.95
CA ASN A 12 11.22 -2.57 1.60
C ASN A 12 10.96 -3.86 2.37
N THR A 13 11.20 -4.99 1.73
CA THR A 13 11.12 -6.30 2.36
C THR A 13 11.87 -7.32 1.51
N ASP A 14 12.40 -8.36 2.15
CA ASP A 14 13.00 -9.52 1.47
C ASP A 14 11.96 -10.54 1.02
N LEU A 15 10.70 -10.34 1.41
CA LEU A 15 9.61 -11.24 1.06
C LEU A 15 9.16 -11.01 -0.38
N ASN A 16 8.72 -12.08 -1.05
CA ASN A 16 8.11 -11.98 -2.37
C ASN A 16 6.69 -11.45 -2.27
N TYR A 17 6.40 -10.33 -2.90
CA TYR A 17 5.06 -9.76 -2.82
C TYR A 17 4.62 -9.11 -4.13
N ARG A 18 3.31 -9.12 -4.31
CA ARG A 18 2.63 -8.36 -5.35
C ARG A 18 2.06 -7.08 -4.75
N ILE A 19 1.82 -6.10 -5.59
CA ILE A 19 1.10 -4.89 -5.20
C ILE A 19 -0.28 -4.92 -5.83
N VAL A 20 -1.31 -4.74 -5.02
CA VAL A 20 -2.69 -4.64 -5.48
C VAL A 20 -3.24 -3.29 -5.06
N VAL A 21 -3.60 -2.47 -6.03
CA VAL A 21 -4.20 -1.15 -5.77
C VAL A 21 -5.71 -1.27 -5.91
N HIS A 22 -6.41 -0.97 -4.84
CA HIS A 22 -7.88 -0.95 -4.78
C HIS A 22 -8.34 0.49 -4.88
N ALA A 23 -9.03 0.82 -5.96
CA ALA A 23 -9.55 2.16 -6.18
C ALA A 23 -11.04 2.20 -5.84
N GLU A 24 -11.42 3.20 -5.05
CA GLU A 24 -12.82 3.49 -4.76
C GLU A 24 -13.27 4.66 -5.64
N GLU A 25 -14.06 4.37 -6.66
CA GLU A 25 -14.79 5.36 -7.44
C GLU A 25 -16.28 5.23 -7.16
N SER A 26 -17.02 6.32 -7.35
CA SER A 26 -18.46 6.35 -7.16
C SER A 26 -19.15 5.32 -8.05
N GLY A 27 -19.55 4.19 -7.47
CA GLY A 27 -20.29 3.15 -8.15
C GLY A 27 -19.49 2.02 -8.77
N ASP A 28 -18.16 2.17 -8.97
CA ASP A 28 -17.36 1.14 -9.62
C ASP A 28 -15.97 0.98 -8.95
N PRO A 29 -15.89 0.14 -7.89
CA PRO A 29 -14.58 -0.21 -7.37
C PRO A 29 -13.83 -1.07 -8.40
N PHE A 30 -12.53 -0.80 -8.57
CA PHE A 30 -11.70 -1.63 -9.42
C PHE A 30 -10.34 -1.87 -8.78
N THR A 31 -9.64 -2.90 -9.24
CA THR A 31 -8.31 -3.24 -8.74
C THR A 31 -7.31 -3.29 -9.90
N ARG A 32 -6.07 -2.93 -9.59
CA ARG A 32 -4.94 -3.11 -10.49
C ARG A 32 -3.87 -3.91 -9.78
N ILE A 33 -3.34 -4.91 -10.47
CA ILE A 33 -2.39 -5.86 -9.91
C ILE A 33 -1.03 -5.67 -10.59
N TYR A 34 0.01 -5.57 -9.77
CA TYR A 34 1.39 -5.45 -10.22
C TYR A 34 2.20 -6.60 -9.62
N SER A 35 3.01 -7.26 -10.43
CA SER A 35 3.74 -8.46 -10.02
C SER A 35 4.80 -8.20 -8.95
N ASN A 36 5.33 -6.99 -8.88
CA ASN A 36 6.31 -6.57 -7.87
C ASN A 36 6.44 -5.05 -7.83
N LYS A 37 7.25 -4.56 -6.88
CA LYS A 37 7.51 -3.13 -6.69
C LYS A 37 8.07 -2.46 -7.94
N ASN A 38 9.03 -3.10 -8.61
CA ASN A 38 9.66 -2.52 -9.79
C ASN A 38 8.66 -2.34 -10.94
N LYS A 39 7.80 -3.33 -11.16
CA LYS A 39 6.73 -3.24 -12.16
C LYS A 39 5.72 -2.15 -11.84
N PHE A 40 5.36 -2.00 -10.57
CA PHE A 40 4.50 -0.92 -10.12
C PHE A 40 5.10 0.44 -10.45
N LEU A 41 6.34 0.69 -10.02
CA LEU A 41 7.01 1.98 -10.23
C LEU A 41 7.20 2.29 -11.71
N GLU A 42 7.58 1.29 -12.51
CA GLU A 42 7.73 1.46 -13.96
C GLU A 42 6.41 1.90 -14.62
N LYS A 43 5.31 1.22 -14.29
CA LYS A 43 4.01 1.52 -14.90
C LYS A 43 3.44 2.86 -14.46
N VAL A 44 3.56 3.21 -13.18
CA VAL A 44 3.01 4.48 -12.68
C VAL A 44 3.81 5.70 -13.15
N GLN A 45 5.09 5.53 -13.45
CA GLN A 45 5.90 6.60 -14.05
C GLN A 45 5.47 6.92 -15.50
N ASN A 46 4.96 5.91 -16.20
CA ASN A 46 4.57 6.03 -17.61
C ASN A 46 3.09 6.33 -17.82
N THR A 47 2.31 6.36 -16.75
CA THR A 47 0.86 6.62 -16.81
C THR A 47 0.48 7.60 -15.72
N SER A 48 -0.56 8.38 -15.97
CA SER A 48 -1.05 9.39 -15.03
C SER A 48 -2.31 8.97 -14.29
N TRP A 49 -2.71 7.68 -14.35
CA TRP A 49 -3.98 7.27 -13.77
C TRP A 49 -4.04 7.49 -12.25
N LEU A 50 -2.89 7.36 -11.53
CA LEU A 50 -2.83 7.58 -10.09
C LEU A 50 -3.04 9.06 -9.69
N ASP A 51 -2.86 10.00 -10.63
CA ASP A 51 -3.03 11.43 -10.34
C ASP A 51 -4.47 11.79 -9.95
N LYS A 52 -5.42 10.92 -10.26
CA LYS A 52 -6.83 11.08 -9.90
C LYS A 52 -7.17 10.61 -8.50
N TYR A 53 -6.22 9.99 -7.81
CA TYR A 53 -6.47 9.31 -6.55
C TYR A 53 -5.53 9.81 -5.47
N TYR A 54 -5.99 9.68 -4.23
CA TYR A 54 -5.13 9.90 -3.07
C TYR A 54 -5.07 8.62 -2.22
N PHE A 55 -3.98 8.48 -1.49
CA PHE A 55 -3.74 7.34 -0.60
C PHE A 55 -4.72 7.39 0.58
N LYS A 56 -5.42 6.29 0.82
CA LYS A 56 -6.29 6.12 1.98
C LYS A 56 -5.61 5.29 3.06
N ASP A 57 -5.27 4.07 2.73
CA ASP A 57 -4.59 3.15 3.66
C ASP A 57 -3.85 2.07 2.89
N ALA A 58 -3.06 1.28 3.63
CA ALA A 58 -2.37 0.11 3.10
C ALA A 58 -2.38 -1.01 4.12
N ASP A 59 -2.32 -2.24 3.62
CA ASP A 59 -2.18 -3.45 4.41
C ASP A 59 -1.19 -4.38 3.72
N PHE A 60 -0.41 -5.13 4.50
CA PHE A 60 0.52 -6.12 4.01
C PHE A 60 0.21 -7.46 4.64
N ASN A 61 -0.09 -8.47 3.82
CA ASN A 61 -0.55 -9.75 4.34
C ASN A 61 -0.13 -10.91 3.42
N PHE A 62 -0.37 -12.12 3.91
CA PHE A 62 -0.19 -13.34 3.14
C PHE A 62 -1.13 -13.36 1.93
N GLU A 63 -0.70 -14.00 0.85
CA GLU A 63 -1.59 -14.31 -0.26
C GLU A 63 -2.47 -15.50 0.13
N TYR A 64 -3.77 -15.38 -0.12
CA TYR A 64 -4.75 -16.41 0.20
C TYR A 64 -5.38 -16.95 -1.09
N VAL A 65 -5.67 -18.24 -1.09
CA VAL A 65 -6.43 -18.90 -2.16
C VAL A 65 -7.67 -19.54 -1.53
N LEU A 66 -8.83 -19.27 -2.13
CA LEU A 66 -10.08 -19.91 -1.74
C LEU A 66 -10.15 -21.32 -2.34
N ASP A 67 -10.30 -22.33 -1.48
CA ASP A 67 -10.63 -23.69 -1.92
C ASP A 67 -12.15 -23.75 -2.11
N GLU A 68 -12.58 -23.88 -3.36
CA GLU A 68 -13.99 -23.88 -3.72
C GLU A 68 -14.75 -25.10 -3.16
N ASP A 69 -14.07 -26.23 -3.02
CA ASP A 69 -14.68 -27.47 -2.52
C ASP A 69 -14.99 -27.41 -1.03
N THR A 70 -14.07 -26.87 -0.23
CA THR A 70 -14.19 -26.79 1.23
C THR A 70 -14.66 -25.43 1.73
N GLN A 71 -14.70 -24.41 0.87
CA GLN A 71 -14.98 -23.01 1.22
C GLN A 71 -14.00 -22.43 2.25
N LYS A 72 -12.83 -23.04 2.37
CA LYS A 72 -11.75 -22.59 3.25
C LYS A 72 -10.73 -21.75 2.49
N THR A 73 -10.23 -20.74 3.16
CA THR A 73 -9.14 -19.90 2.64
C THR A 73 -7.81 -20.48 3.13
N ASN A 74 -6.91 -20.77 2.19
CA ASN A 74 -5.58 -21.29 2.48
C ASN A 74 -4.51 -20.25 2.18
N ILE A 75 -3.50 -20.17 3.04
CA ILE A 75 -2.34 -19.31 2.84
C ILE A 75 -1.45 -19.93 1.76
N VAL A 76 -1.07 -19.12 0.78
CA VAL A 76 -0.07 -19.53 -0.22
C VAL A 76 1.32 -19.32 0.39
N LYS A 77 2.08 -20.39 0.49
CA LYS A 77 3.40 -20.36 1.11
C LYS A 77 4.33 -19.39 0.39
N ASP A 78 5.01 -18.54 1.17
CA ASP A 78 6.06 -17.62 0.70
C ASP A 78 5.57 -16.58 -0.32
N LYS A 79 4.28 -16.28 -0.33
CA LYS A 79 3.69 -15.24 -1.17
C LYS A 79 2.92 -14.24 -0.33
N TYR A 80 3.12 -12.97 -0.64
CA TYR A 80 2.55 -11.84 0.12
C TYR A 80 1.96 -10.81 -0.83
N ILE A 81 1.08 -9.97 -0.30
CA ILE A 81 0.45 -8.90 -1.06
C ILE A 81 0.50 -7.60 -0.24
N LEU A 82 0.97 -6.54 -0.89
CA LEU A 82 0.80 -5.18 -0.38
C LEU A 82 -0.48 -4.63 -1.01
N HIS A 83 -1.51 -4.48 -0.19
CA HIS A 83 -2.77 -3.86 -0.59
C HIS A 83 -2.70 -2.38 -0.34
N ILE A 84 -2.97 -1.58 -1.36
CA ILE A 84 -3.02 -0.12 -1.26
C ILE A 84 -4.42 0.31 -1.64
N CYS A 85 -5.11 0.99 -0.73
CA CYS A 85 -6.43 1.54 -1.00
C CYS A 85 -6.32 3.02 -1.32
N VAL A 86 -6.93 3.43 -2.43
CA VAL A 86 -6.92 4.81 -2.90
C VAL A 86 -8.34 5.29 -3.15
N LYS A 87 -8.55 6.59 -2.97
CA LYS A 87 -9.84 7.24 -3.24
C LYS A 87 -9.69 8.28 -4.34
N THR A 88 -10.75 8.46 -5.12
CA THR A 88 -10.76 9.49 -6.14
C THR A 88 -10.88 10.88 -5.53
N LEU A 89 -10.13 11.83 -6.06
CA LEU A 89 -10.21 13.23 -5.68
C LEU A 89 -11.57 13.87 -5.97
N ARG A 90 -12.36 13.28 -6.86
CA ARG A 90 -13.68 13.80 -7.24
C ARG A 90 -14.70 13.80 -6.11
N HIS A 91 -14.53 12.94 -5.09
CA HIS A 91 -15.41 12.87 -3.94
C HIS A 91 -15.15 13.99 -2.94
N GLU A 92 -14.03 14.66 -3.04
CA GLU A 92 -13.64 15.74 -2.16
C GLU A 92 -13.96 17.09 -2.79
N ARG A 93 -15.23 17.28 -3.19
CA ARG A 93 -15.71 18.48 -3.89
C ARG A 93 -15.44 19.78 -3.15
N ASN A 94 -15.24 19.71 -1.83
CA ASN A 94 -15.00 20.86 -0.98
C ASN A 94 -13.51 21.14 -0.77
N LEU A 95 -12.61 20.32 -1.34
CA LEU A 95 -11.18 20.57 -1.25
C LEU A 95 -10.80 21.67 -2.25
N LYS A 96 -10.20 22.72 -1.72
CA LYS A 96 -9.63 23.77 -2.58
C LYS A 96 -8.39 23.23 -3.26
N LEU A 97 -8.35 23.33 -4.59
CA LEU A 97 -7.16 22.97 -5.37
C LEU A 97 -6.11 24.10 -5.30
N PRO A 98 -4.81 23.76 -5.36
CA PRO A 98 -4.25 22.43 -5.50
C PRO A 98 -4.22 21.67 -4.19
N ILE A 99 -4.55 20.40 -4.23
CA ILE A 99 -4.41 19.50 -3.10
C ILE A 99 -2.92 19.20 -2.96
N LYS A 100 -2.34 19.61 -1.85
CA LYS A 100 -0.99 19.17 -1.51
C LYS A 100 -1.11 17.78 -0.89
N LEU A 101 -0.50 16.80 -1.52
CA LEU A 101 -0.28 15.52 -0.88
C LEU A 101 0.77 15.74 0.21
N ASP A 102 0.43 15.39 1.45
CA ASP A 102 1.40 15.46 2.53
C ASP A 102 2.49 14.42 2.30
N ASP A 103 3.69 14.77 2.70
CA ASP A 103 4.80 13.82 2.67
C ASP A 103 4.54 12.65 3.62
N PHE A 104 5.18 11.53 3.35
CA PHE A 104 5.09 10.34 4.20
C PHE A 104 5.87 10.57 5.49
N THR A 105 5.15 10.88 6.57
CA THR A 105 5.75 11.21 7.87
C THR A 105 5.89 9.98 8.76
N ILE A 106 6.63 10.15 9.86
CA ILE A 106 6.78 9.09 10.86
C ILE A 106 5.43 8.73 11.52
N ASN A 107 4.51 9.68 11.63
CA ASN A 107 3.18 9.41 12.18
C ASN A 107 2.36 8.52 11.23
N ASP A 108 2.47 8.75 9.94
CA ASP A 108 1.82 7.90 8.92
C ASP A 108 2.36 6.47 8.99
N LEU A 109 3.68 6.34 9.18
CA LEU A 109 4.30 5.02 9.34
C LEU A 109 3.81 4.30 10.60
N LYS A 110 3.62 5.02 11.70
CA LYS A 110 3.07 4.44 12.93
C LYS A 110 1.66 3.93 12.76
N ASP A 111 0.84 4.63 11.99
CA ASP A 111 -0.52 4.19 11.67
C ASP A 111 -0.50 2.89 10.84
N PHE A 112 0.38 2.83 9.85
CA PHE A 112 0.58 1.61 9.07
C PHE A 112 1.08 0.46 9.95
N GLU A 113 2.04 0.71 10.83
CA GLU A 113 2.57 -0.29 11.77
C GLU A 113 1.48 -0.84 12.69
N LYS A 114 0.54 -0.01 13.14
CA LYS A 114 -0.59 -0.48 13.94
C LYS A 114 -1.47 -1.47 13.18
N GLU A 115 -1.74 -1.21 11.91
CA GLU A 115 -2.49 -2.13 11.06
C GLU A 115 -1.77 -3.47 10.90
N LEU A 116 -0.45 -3.43 10.70
CA LEU A 116 0.37 -4.65 10.68
C LEU A 116 0.33 -5.39 12.03
N GLY A 117 0.30 -4.64 13.13
CA GLY A 117 0.26 -5.19 14.47
C GLY A 117 -0.98 -6.03 14.77
N TYR A 118 -2.10 -5.74 14.12
CA TYR A 118 -3.30 -6.55 14.27
C TYR A 118 -3.11 -7.99 13.80
N VAL A 119 -2.29 -8.18 12.81
CA VAL A 119 -2.02 -9.51 12.25
C VAL A 119 -0.93 -10.24 13.02
N LYS A 120 -0.15 -9.53 13.84
CA LYS A 120 0.98 -10.03 14.66
C LYS A 120 2.05 -10.81 13.89
N ASN A 121 2.01 -10.74 12.57
CA ASN A 121 2.91 -11.53 11.70
C ASN A 121 4.06 -10.72 11.12
N PHE A 122 3.96 -9.40 11.20
CA PHE A 122 4.94 -8.50 10.59
C PHE A 122 5.35 -7.40 11.57
N LYS A 123 6.55 -6.90 11.39
CA LYS A 123 7.07 -5.75 12.13
C LYS A 123 7.78 -4.80 11.17
N VAL A 124 7.80 -3.54 11.55
CA VAL A 124 8.54 -2.50 10.84
C VAL A 124 9.85 -2.24 11.57
N ASN A 125 10.95 -2.16 10.82
CA ASN A 125 12.26 -1.80 11.38
C ASN A 125 13.11 -1.06 10.36
N ASN A 126 14.33 -0.68 10.76
CA ASN A 126 15.31 0.02 9.92
C ASN A 126 14.71 1.28 9.28
N ILE A 127 13.99 2.07 10.08
CA ILE A 127 13.34 3.29 9.62
C ILE A 127 14.41 4.37 9.40
N ILE A 128 14.46 4.90 8.19
CA ILE A 128 15.34 6.01 7.81
C ILE A 128 14.46 7.22 7.55
N THR A 129 14.73 8.31 8.27
CA THR A 129 14.00 9.56 8.11
C THR A 129 14.94 10.71 7.76
N GLU A 130 14.40 11.70 7.07
CA GLU A 130 15.07 12.96 6.78
C GLU A 130 14.05 14.08 6.96
N ASN A 131 14.32 15.02 7.88
CA ASN A 131 13.39 16.10 8.22
C ASN A 131 11.98 15.61 8.59
N ASN A 132 11.90 14.52 9.37
CA ASN A 132 10.67 13.87 9.80
C ASN A 132 9.89 13.18 8.66
N ILE A 133 10.46 13.10 7.47
CA ILE A 133 9.88 12.39 6.32
C ILE A 133 10.54 11.02 6.22
N VAL A 134 9.73 9.97 6.12
CA VAL A 134 10.23 8.59 5.98
C VAL A 134 10.75 8.40 4.57
N LYS A 135 12.02 8.04 4.47
CA LYS A 135 12.67 7.75 3.19
C LYS A 135 12.72 6.25 2.90
N SER A 136 12.83 5.44 3.96
CA SER A 136 12.92 3.99 3.82
C SER A 136 12.52 3.32 5.13
N PHE A 137 11.93 2.16 5.03
CA PHE A 137 11.66 1.28 6.16
C PHE A 137 11.54 -0.16 5.67
N ASN A 138 11.80 -1.11 6.56
CA ASN A 138 11.69 -2.53 6.24
C ASN A 138 10.49 -3.14 6.93
N VAL A 139 9.82 -4.05 6.23
CA VAL A 139 8.78 -4.91 6.80
C VAL A 139 9.31 -6.34 6.80
N GLU A 140 9.31 -6.96 7.98
CA GLU A 140 9.79 -8.31 8.19
C GLU A 140 8.71 -9.17 8.80
N LYS A 141 8.77 -10.45 8.48
CA LYS A 141 7.91 -11.44 9.12
C LYS A 141 8.41 -11.70 10.54
N CYS A 142 7.49 -11.67 11.50
CA CYS A 142 7.78 -12.09 12.87
C CYS A 142 7.83 -13.62 12.95
N GLU A 143 8.81 -14.12 13.63
CA GLU A 143 8.90 -15.55 13.91
C GLU A 143 8.10 -15.94 15.16
#